data_3a806debf577f1c1d04651850678c0a2
#
_entry.id   3a806debf577f1c1d04651850678c0a2
#
_cell.length_a   1.000
_cell.length_b   1.000
_cell.length_c   1.000
_cell.angle_alpha   90.00
_cell.angle_beta   90.00
_cell.angle_gamma   90.00
#
_symmetry.space_group_name_H-M   'P 1'
#
loop_
_entity.id
_entity.type
_entity.pdbx_description
1 polymer ?
#
loop_
_entity_poly.entity_id
_entity_poly.type
_entity_poly.pdbx_seq_one_letter_code
_entity_poly.pdbx_strand_id
1 'polypeptide(L)'
;MCAMSSELQQYMTGLTNEISHGHFDEAVQLGEKALVMEELHGEGNKSLLGEVYRNMAAASDRLGQAGRALNYINQAHDIHNAAANENPGAETLRERLATASYVGVFALKAYLLADGRRDEALADKARFMTRQAELDMAKVNQLSEKNSVDQYEINMASRWSMIESLAGDKQRGLVLAGRAIQLAWQSERDQQKGLTGRDILRARTRAALRGMAAVAVNAASRFGATRGMAEKIALKTL
;
A
#
# COMPACT_ATOMS: atom_id res chain seq x y z
N MET A 1 11.42 -26.15 12.15
CA MET A 1 10.24 -25.62 11.41
C MET A 1 9.17 -26.67 11.49
N CYS A 2 8.07 -26.45 12.22
CA CYS A 2 6.89 -27.31 12.10
C CYS A 2 6.31 -27.10 10.70
N ALA A 3 5.97 -28.20 10.02
CA ALA A 3 5.29 -28.11 8.73
C ALA A 3 3.91 -27.49 8.99
N MET A 4 3.54 -26.49 8.17
CA MET A 4 2.21 -25.90 8.19
C MET A 4 1.16 -26.98 7.94
N SER A 5 0.06 -26.98 8.72
CA SER A 5 -1.01 -27.95 8.51
C SER A 5 -1.63 -27.80 7.12
N SER A 6 -2.17 -28.90 6.58
CA SER A 6 -2.83 -28.88 5.28
C SER A 6 -4.05 -27.94 5.27
N GLU A 7 -4.70 -27.78 6.40
CA GLU A 7 -5.88 -26.94 6.57
C GLU A 7 -5.52 -25.45 6.51
N LEU A 8 -4.49 -25.00 7.25
CA LEU A 8 -4.02 -23.61 7.18
C LEU A 8 -3.54 -23.28 5.77
N GLN A 9 -2.82 -24.20 5.12
CA GLN A 9 -2.40 -24.02 3.72
C GLN A 9 -3.59 -23.87 2.75
N GLN A 10 -4.68 -24.60 2.96
CA GLN A 10 -5.90 -24.46 2.17
C GLN A 10 -6.54 -23.08 2.36
N TYR A 11 -6.65 -22.59 3.60
CA TYR A 11 -7.20 -21.25 3.85
C TYR A 11 -6.34 -20.16 3.22
N MET A 12 -5.03 -20.23 3.32
CA MET A 12 -4.11 -19.27 2.72
C MET A 12 -4.20 -19.25 1.19
N THR A 13 -4.21 -20.44 0.58
CA THR A 13 -4.33 -20.58 -0.86
C THR A 13 -5.70 -20.09 -1.33
N GLY A 14 -6.75 -20.47 -0.62
CA GLY A 14 -8.12 -20.02 -0.88
C GLY A 14 -8.25 -18.50 -0.80
N LEU A 15 -7.76 -17.88 0.29
CA LEU A 15 -7.77 -16.43 0.47
C LEU A 15 -7.14 -15.70 -0.73
N THR A 16 -5.97 -16.14 -1.17
CA THR A 16 -5.27 -15.52 -2.31
C THR A 16 -6.03 -15.72 -3.62
N ASN A 17 -6.59 -16.91 -3.82
CA ASN A 17 -7.37 -17.24 -5.02
C ASN A 17 -8.66 -16.41 -5.09
N GLU A 18 -9.41 -16.30 -4.00
CA GLU A 18 -10.65 -15.52 -3.96
C GLU A 18 -10.40 -14.03 -4.23
N ILE A 19 -9.31 -13.47 -3.70
CA ILE A 19 -8.90 -12.09 -4.04
C ILE A 19 -8.62 -11.97 -5.54
N SER A 20 -7.92 -12.93 -6.15
CA SER A 20 -7.57 -12.90 -7.57
C SER A 20 -8.78 -13.00 -8.50
N HIS A 21 -9.83 -13.68 -8.06
CA HIS A 21 -11.10 -13.81 -8.78
C HIS A 21 -12.11 -12.70 -8.47
N GLY A 22 -11.81 -11.82 -7.51
CA GLY A 22 -12.67 -10.71 -7.11
C GLY A 22 -13.77 -11.09 -6.12
N HIS A 23 -13.71 -12.25 -5.51
CA HIS A 23 -14.65 -12.74 -4.49
C HIS A 23 -14.19 -12.27 -3.11
N PHE A 24 -14.32 -10.97 -2.84
CA PHE A 24 -13.69 -10.34 -1.68
C PHE A 24 -14.36 -10.70 -0.35
N ASP A 25 -15.66 -10.97 -0.32
CA ASP A 25 -16.37 -11.41 0.89
C ASP A 25 -15.90 -12.81 1.33
N GLU A 26 -15.78 -13.73 0.39
CA GLU A 26 -15.26 -15.07 0.61
C GLU A 26 -13.79 -15.03 1.06
N ALA A 27 -13.00 -14.16 0.46
CA ALA A 27 -11.61 -13.95 0.87
C ALA A 27 -11.52 -13.51 2.34
N VAL A 28 -12.34 -12.54 2.77
CA VAL A 28 -12.34 -12.11 4.18
C VAL A 28 -12.76 -13.24 5.10
N GLN A 29 -13.78 -14.03 4.75
CA GLN A 29 -14.23 -15.20 5.56
C GLN A 29 -13.14 -16.27 5.69
N LEU A 30 -12.38 -16.54 4.62
CA LEU A 30 -11.25 -17.48 4.66
C LEU A 30 -10.13 -16.95 5.55
N GLY A 31 -9.82 -15.66 5.50
CA GLY A 31 -8.87 -15.02 6.41
C GLY A 31 -9.31 -15.13 7.87
N GLU A 32 -10.59 -14.89 8.17
CA GLU A 32 -11.14 -15.04 9.52
C GLU A 32 -11.02 -16.48 10.04
N LYS A 33 -11.25 -17.49 9.18
CA LYS A 33 -11.04 -18.90 9.53
C LYS A 33 -9.55 -19.20 9.81
N ALA A 34 -8.65 -18.65 9.01
CA ALA A 34 -7.21 -18.80 9.26
C ALA A 34 -6.80 -18.17 10.60
N LEU A 35 -7.35 -17.01 10.93
CA LEU A 35 -7.02 -16.28 12.16
C LEU A 35 -7.39 -17.02 13.46
N VAL A 36 -8.34 -17.95 13.45
CA VAL A 36 -8.70 -18.74 14.63
C VAL A 36 -7.82 -19.97 14.83
N MET A 37 -6.93 -20.28 13.88
CA MET A 37 -6.02 -21.43 14.01
C MET A 37 -4.83 -21.06 14.90
N GLU A 38 -4.63 -21.77 16.00
CA GLU A 38 -3.50 -21.55 16.93
C GLU A 38 -2.13 -21.60 16.23
N GLU A 39 -2.00 -22.47 15.23
CA GLU A 39 -0.80 -22.61 14.42
C GLU A 39 -0.34 -21.28 13.79
N LEU A 40 -1.27 -20.44 13.33
CA LEU A 40 -0.94 -19.15 12.71
C LEU A 40 -0.30 -18.18 13.72
N HIS A 41 -0.63 -18.29 15.01
CA HIS A 41 -0.12 -17.42 16.06
C HIS A 41 1.24 -17.88 16.64
N GLY A 42 1.80 -19.00 16.15
CA GLY A 42 3.13 -19.47 16.54
C GLY A 42 4.24 -18.50 16.13
N GLU A 43 5.29 -18.39 16.94
CA GLU A 43 6.44 -17.49 16.71
C GLU A 43 7.03 -17.62 15.29
N GLY A 44 7.05 -18.83 14.73
CA GLY A 44 7.56 -19.09 13.37
C GLY A 44 6.66 -18.59 12.25
N ASN A 45 5.43 -18.17 12.54
CA ASN A 45 4.40 -17.83 11.55
C ASN A 45 3.99 -16.33 11.60
N LYS A 46 4.73 -15.48 12.32
CA LYS A 46 4.42 -14.05 12.43
C LYS A 46 4.30 -13.35 11.06
N SER A 47 5.20 -13.64 10.13
CA SER A 47 5.14 -13.06 8.77
C SER A 47 3.89 -13.51 8.03
N LEU A 48 3.50 -14.79 8.16
CA LEU A 48 2.29 -15.35 7.57
C LEU A 48 1.02 -14.71 8.16
N LEU A 49 0.98 -14.52 9.48
CA LEU A 49 -0.09 -13.82 10.17
C LEU A 49 -0.25 -12.38 9.64
N GLY A 50 0.86 -11.66 9.49
CA GLY A 50 0.87 -10.33 8.87
C GLY A 50 0.34 -10.33 7.44
N GLU A 51 0.65 -11.37 6.64
CA GLU A 51 0.14 -11.53 5.29
C GLU A 51 -1.36 -11.79 5.25
N VAL A 52 -1.91 -12.62 6.15
CA VAL A 52 -3.36 -12.81 6.29
C VAL A 52 -4.06 -11.47 6.52
N TYR A 53 -3.62 -10.70 7.51
CA TYR A 53 -4.20 -9.39 7.79
C TYR A 53 -4.09 -8.43 6.61
N ARG A 54 -2.96 -8.41 5.91
CA ARG A 54 -2.77 -7.56 4.72
C ARG A 54 -3.74 -7.92 3.60
N ASN A 55 -3.95 -9.21 3.35
CA ASN A 55 -4.87 -9.70 2.33
C ASN A 55 -6.32 -9.40 2.68
N MET A 56 -6.72 -9.58 3.96
CA MET A 56 -8.04 -9.19 4.45
C MET A 56 -8.28 -7.68 4.36
N ALA A 57 -7.25 -6.87 4.62
CA ALA A 57 -7.33 -5.42 4.43
C ALA A 57 -7.59 -5.05 2.97
N ALA A 58 -6.87 -5.69 2.03
CA ALA A 58 -7.05 -5.46 0.60
C ALA A 58 -8.45 -5.87 0.12
N ALA A 59 -8.97 -7.02 0.58
CA ALA A 59 -10.32 -7.48 0.26
C ALA A 59 -11.38 -6.52 0.83
N SER A 60 -11.25 -6.10 2.10
CA SER A 60 -12.16 -5.15 2.74
C SER A 60 -12.16 -3.78 2.04
N ASP A 61 -11.03 -3.32 1.54
CA ASP A 61 -10.95 -2.08 0.74
C ASP A 61 -11.73 -2.21 -0.57
N ARG A 62 -11.66 -3.35 -1.24
CA ARG A 62 -12.42 -3.63 -2.47
C ARG A 62 -13.94 -3.69 -2.24
N LEU A 63 -14.35 -4.07 -1.03
CA LEU A 63 -15.75 -4.03 -0.58
C LEU A 63 -16.21 -2.62 -0.15
N GLY A 64 -15.34 -1.61 -0.21
CA GLY A 64 -15.65 -0.25 0.24
C GLY A 64 -15.68 -0.10 1.77
N GLN A 65 -15.20 -1.08 2.52
CA GLN A 65 -15.20 -1.13 3.99
C GLN A 65 -13.91 -0.48 4.54
N ALA A 66 -13.71 0.82 4.31
CA ALA A 66 -12.46 1.52 4.60
C ALA A 66 -12.01 1.41 6.08
N GLY A 67 -12.95 1.46 7.03
CA GLY A 67 -12.65 1.30 8.46
C GLY A 67 -12.14 -0.11 8.80
N ARG A 68 -12.75 -1.14 8.22
CA ARG A 68 -12.33 -2.54 8.40
C ARG A 68 -10.96 -2.80 7.75
N ALA A 69 -10.76 -2.28 6.55
CA ALA A 69 -9.47 -2.33 5.86
C ALA A 69 -8.36 -1.68 6.70
N LEU A 70 -8.63 -0.50 7.28
CA LEU A 70 -7.68 0.19 8.16
C LEU A 70 -7.38 -0.60 9.43
N ASN A 71 -8.38 -1.28 10.02
CA ASN A 71 -8.15 -2.11 11.20
C ASN A 71 -7.23 -3.30 10.88
N TYR A 72 -7.51 -4.05 9.82
CA TYR A 72 -6.68 -5.19 9.44
C TYR A 72 -5.27 -4.78 9.05
N ILE A 73 -5.10 -3.69 8.30
CA ILE A 73 -3.74 -3.27 7.91
C ILE A 73 -2.93 -2.76 9.10
N ASN A 74 -3.56 -2.20 10.14
CA ASN A 74 -2.87 -1.86 11.38
C ASN A 74 -2.33 -3.12 12.08
N GLN A 75 -3.13 -4.19 12.18
CA GLN A 75 -2.66 -5.47 12.73
C GLN A 75 -1.45 -6.02 11.96
N ALA A 76 -1.52 -6.00 10.63
CA ALA A 76 -0.39 -6.40 9.80
C ALA A 76 0.85 -5.52 10.05
N HIS A 77 0.65 -4.19 10.16
CA HIS A 77 1.74 -3.26 10.39
C HIS A 77 2.40 -3.45 11.76
N ASP A 78 1.63 -3.68 12.81
CA ASP A 78 2.15 -3.92 14.16
C ASP A 78 3.05 -5.16 14.18
N ILE A 79 2.65 -6.23 13.50
CA ILE A 79 3.43 -7.47 13.36
C ILE A 79 4.76 -7.21 12.62
N HIS A 80 4.68 -6.59 11.45
CA HIS A 80 5.89 -6.33 10.64
C HIS A 80 6.80 -5.26 11.25
N ASN A 81 6.22 -4.30 11.99
CA ASN A 81 7.00 -3.32 12.73
C ASN A 81 7.79 -3.98 13.89
N ALA A 82 7.17 -4.89 14.63
CA ALA A 82 7.86 -5.65 15.66
C ALA A 82 9.01 -6.47 15.05
N ALA A 83 8.76 -7.21 13.98
CA ALA A 83 9.78 -8.00 13.28
C ALA A 83 10.94 -7.16 12.75
N ALA A 84 10.66 -5.98 12.18
CA ALA A 84 11.69 -5.07 11.67
C ALA A 84 12.50 -4.39 12.79
N ASN A 85 11.93 -4.21 13.98
CA ASN A 85 12.64 -3.69 15.14
C ASN A 85 13.53 -4.76 15.79
N GLU A 86 13.08 -6.01 15.82
CA GLU A 86 13.85 -7.15 16.35
C GLU A 86 15.01 -7.53 15.42
N ASN A 87 14.77 -7.54 14.11
CA ASN A 87 15.76 -7.91 13.11
C ASN A 87 15.68 -6.99 11.87
N PRO A 88 16.38 -5.85 11.86
CA PRO A 88 16.29 -4.83 10.80
C PRO A 88 17.04 -5.27 9.53
N GLY A 89 16.51 -6.26 8.81
CA GLY A 89 17.01 -6.70 7.51
C GLY A 89 16.23 -6.07 6.34
N ALA A 90 16.74 -6.24 5.12
CA ALA A 90 16.09 -5.70 3.92
C ALA A 90 14.67 -6.26 3.72
N GLU A 91 14.43 -7.52 4.07
CA GLU A 91 13.14 -8.19 3.94
C GLU A 91 12.12 -7.65 4.96
N THR A 92 12.46 -7.66 6.26
CA THR A 92 11.58 -7.16 7.32
C THR A 92 11.26 -5.67 7.15
N LEU A 93 12.22 -4.88 6.68
CA LEU A 93 12.00 -3.47 6.34
C LEU A 93 11.08 -3.31 5.12
N ARG A 94 11.13 -4.21 4.12
CA ARG A 94 10.18 -4.18 2.98
C ARG A 94 8.76 -4.49 3.42
N GLU A 95 8.56 -5.45 4.29
CA GLU A 95 7.25 -5.80 4.82
C GLU A 95 6.68 -4.64 5.65
N ARG A 96 7.47 -4.04 6.53
CA ARG A 96 7.07 -2.84 7.28
C ARG A 96 6.74 -1.66 6.36
N LEU A 97 7.60 -1.38 5.38
CA LEU A 97 7.38 -0.36 4.35
C LEU A 97 6.04 -0.57 3.62
N ALA A 98 5.77 -1.79 3.18
CA ALA A 98 4.55 -2.13 2.48
C ALA A 98 3.32 -1.85 3.35
N THR A 99 3.29 -2.36 4.57
CA THR A 99 2.16 -2.19 5.48
C THR A 99 2.01 -0.74 5.93
N ALA A 100 3.10 -0.01 6.24
CA ALA A 100 3.06 1.41 6.56
C ALA A 100 2.44 2.23 5.41
N SER A 101 2.82 1.95 4.16
CA SER A 101 2.25 2.61 2.99
C SER A 101 0.74 2.35 2.86
N TYR A 102 0.28 1.13 3.10
CA TYR A 102 -1.14 0.81 3.06
C TYR A 102 -1.92 1.40 4.25
N VAL A 103 -1.33 1.47 5.45
CA VAL A 103 -1.95 2.20 6.57
C VAL A 103 -2.18 3.66 6.19
N GLY A 104 -1.20 4.30 5.57
CA GLY A 104 -1.34 5.67 5.07
C GLY A 104 -2.48 5.83 4.06
N VAL A 105 -2.58 4.91 3.09
CA VAL A 105 -3.65 4.90 2.08
C VAL A 105 -5.03 4.69 2.71
N PHE A 106 -5.18 3.69 3.58
CA PHE A 106 -6.50 3.37 4.15
C PHE A 106 -6.94 4.39 5.21
N ALA A 107 -6.00 5.00 5.95
CA ALA A 107 -6.29 6.12 6.82
C ALA A 107 -6.80 7.34 6.02
N LEU A 108 -6.18 7.66 4.88
CA LEU A 108 -6.66 8.71 4.00
C LEU A 108 -8.05 8.38 3.42
N LYS A 109 -8.28 7.15 2.96
CA LYS A 109 -9.60 6.73 2.47
C LYS A 109 -10.67 6.86 3.54
N ALA A 110 -10.40 6.38 4.76
CA ALA A 110 -11.32 6.51 5.89
C ALA A 110 -11.62 7.99 6.20
N TYR A 111 -10.60 8.85 6.18
CA TYR A 111 -10.75 10.30 6.33
C TYR A 111 -11.64 10.93 5.26
N LEU A 112 -11.46 10.54 3.99
CA LEU A 112 -12.19 11.10 2.85
C LEU A 112 -13.63 10.60 2.75
N LEU A 113 -13.89 9.36 3.20
CA LEU A 113 -15.19 8.70 3.13
C LEU A 113 -16.03 8.93 4.40
N ALA A 114 -15.49 9.59 5.44
CA ALA A 114 -16.22 9.87 6.64
C ALA A 114 -17.43 10.77 6.38
N ASP A 115 -18.62 10.29 6.75
CA ASP A 115 -19.84 11.06 6.73
C ASP A 115 -19.84 12.05 7.92
N GLY A 116 -19.98 13.33 7.62
CA GLY A 116 -20.00 14.38 8.63
C GLY A 116 -18.65 14.98 8.98
N ARG A 117 -18.29 15.01 10.28
CA ARG A 117 -17.03 15.60 10.74
C ARG A 117 -15.86 14.65 10.48
N ARG A 118 -14.93 15.10 9.64
CA ARG A 118 -13.69 14.36 9.37
C ARG A 118 -12.81 14.28 10.61
N ASP A 119 -12.26 13.10 10.87
CA ASP A 119 -11.30 12.89 11.95
C ASP A 119 -9.90 13.25 11.47
N GLU A 120 -9.41 14.42 11.88
CA GLU A 120 -8.06 14.90 11.51
C GLU A 120 -6.94 13.95 12.00
N ALA A 121 -7.18 13.14 13.02
CA ALA A 121 -6.22 12.12 13.45
C ALA A 121 -5.94 11.08 12.36
N LEU A 122 -6.92 10.77 11.50
CA LEU A 122 -6.73 9.90 10.34
C LEU A 122 -5.83 10.54 9.28
N ALA A 123 -5.99 11.84 9.05
CA ALA A 123 -5.12 12.59 8.15
C ALA A 123 -3.68 12.65 8.67
N ASP A 124 -3.50 12.90 9.98
CA ASP A 124 -2.20 12.89 10.64
C ASP A 124 -1.57 11.51 10.58
N LYS A 125 -2.33 10.46 10.84
CA LYS A 125 -1.89 9.07 10.71
C LYS A 125 -1.43 8.77 9.28
N ALA A 126 -2.20 9.16 8.28
CA ALA A 126 -1.83 8.95 6.87
C ALA A 126 -0.48 9.59 6.55
N ARG A 127 -0.25 10.83 6.98
CA ARG A 127 1.03 11.54 6.80
C ARG A 127 2.19 10.88 7.52
N PHE A 128 1.98 10.54 8.80
CA PHE A 128 3.02 9.90 9.63
C PHE A 128 3.49 8.58 9.00
N MET A 129 2.55 7.73 8.65
CA MET A 129 2.85 6.41 8.06
C MET A 129 3.50 6.51 6.68
N THR A 130 3.12 7.52 5.88
CA THR A 130 3.78 7.82 4.61
C THR A 130 5.25 8.19 4.80
N ARG A 131 5.56 9.03 5.79
CA ARG A 131 6.95 9.42 6.10
C ARG A 131 7.77 8.26 6.63
N GLN A 132 7.19 7.42 7.47
CA GLN A 132 7.85 6.20 7.95
C GLN A 132 8.19 5.27 6.77
N ALA A 133 7.25 5.05 5.89
CA ALA A 133 7.45 4.23 4.70
C ALA A 133 8.55 4.80 3.77
N GLU A 134 8.63 6.11 3.62
CA GLU A 134 9.69 6.76 2.83
C GLU A 134 11.09 6.55 3.45
N LEU A 135 11.20 6.62 4.78
CA LEU A 135 12.44 6.32 5.49
C LEU A 135 12.86 4.85 5.33
N ASP A 136 11.91 3.94 5.44
CA ASP A 136 12.18 2.51 5.24
C ASP A 136 12.58 2.20 3.80
N MET A 137 11.96 2.86 2.81
CA MET A 137 12.37 2.75 1.40
C MET A 137 13.83 3.13 1.20
N ALA A 138 14.27 4.23 1.80
CA ALA A 138 15.66 4.66 1.70
C ALA A 138 16.62 3.62 2.29
N LYS A 139 16.26 3.03 3.45
CA LYS A 139 17.07 1.98 4.09
C LYS A 139 17.08 0.70 3.27
N VAL A 140 15.94 0.26 2.75
CA VAL A 140 15.84 -0.93 1.90
C VAL A 140 16.72 -0.78 0.65
N ASN A 141 16.71 0.39 0.03
CA ASN A 141 17.53 0.65 -1.15
C ASN A 141 19.04 0.61 -0.83
N GLN A 142 19.44 1.11 0.34
CA GLN A 142 20.83 1.00 0.82
C GLN A 142 21.26 -0.45 1.06
N LEU A 143 20.41 -1.23 1.74
CA LEU A 143 20.73 -2.63 2.10
C LEU A 143 20.67 -3.60 0.92
N SER A 144 19.90 -3.27 -0.10
CA SER A 144 19.69 -4.17 -1.25
C SER A 144 20.67 -3.95 -2.38
N GLU A 145 21.58 -2.96 -2.30
CA GLU A 145 22.48 -2.55 -3.40
C GLU A 145 21.74 -2.40 -4.75
N LYS A 146 20.47 -2.01 -4.67
CA LYS A 146 19.55 -2.06 -5.79
C LYS A 146 19.77 -0.85 -6.70
N ASN A 147 20.21 -1.09 -7.92
CA ASN A 147 20.42 -0.05 -8.93
C ASN A 147 19.21 0.15 -9.86
N SER A 148 18.13 -0.62 -9.69
CA SER A 148 16.94 -0.54 -10.55
C SER A 148 15.73 -0.04 -9.77
N VAL A 149 15.00 0.89 -10.37
CA VAL A 149 13.69 1.35 -9.88
C VAL A 149 12.63 0.32 -10.24
N ASP A 150 11.86 -0.14 -9.27
CA ASP A 150 10.75 -1.05 -9.54
C ASP A 150 9.39 -0.32 -9.57
N GLN A 151 8.39 -1.01 -10.13
CA GLN A 151 7.02 -0.50 -10.22
C GLN A 151 6.41 -0.17 -8.84
N TYR A 152 6.92 -0.82 -7.80
CA TYR A 152 6.47 -0.60 -6.43
C TYR A 152 6.84 0.81 -5.95
N GLU A 153 8.09 1.26 -6.16
CA GLU A 153 8.54 2.61 -5.79
C GLU A 153 7.74 3.71 -6.50
N ILE A 154 7.44 3.51 -7.80
CA ILE A 154 6.62 4.45 -8.58
C ILE A 154 5.22 4.56 -7.98
N ASN A 155 4.61 3.41 -7.66
CA ASN A 155 3.28 3.37 -7.08
C ASN A 155 3.25 4.04 -5.70
N MET A 156 4.25 3.80 -4.87
CA MET A 156 4.37 4.42 -3.56
C MET A 156 4.53 5.93 -3.66
N ALA A 157 5.43 6.43 -4.49
CA ALA A 157 5.63 7.86 -4.67
C ALA A 157 4.35 8.58 -5.15
N SER A 158 3.57 7.95 -6.04
CA SER A 158 2.28 8.48 -6.48
C SER A 158 1.25 8.56 -5.35
N ARG A 159 1.14 7.50 -4.54
CA ARG A 159 0.23 7.45 -3.39
C ARG A 159 0.61 8.46 -2.32
N TRP A 160 1.88 8.54 -1.97
CA TRP A 160 2.40 9.50 -1.00
C TRP A 160 2.16 10.95 -1.45
N SER A 161 2.32 11.23 -2.73
CA SER A 161 1.96 12.53 -3.31
C SER A 161 0.49 12.89 -3.05
N MET A 162 -0.43 11.96 -3.26
CA MET A 162 -1.86 12.19 -3.02
C MET A 162 -2.17 12.44 -1.55
N ILE A 163 -1.55 11.66 -0.65
CA ILE A 163 -1.71 11.83 0.80
C ILE A 163 -1.24 13.21 1.24
N GLU A 164 -0.03 13.63 0.86
CA GLU A 164 0.48 14.95 1.20
C GLU A 164 -0.33 16.08 0.56
N SER A 165 -0.85 15.89 -0.65
CA SER A 165 -1.68 16.90 -1.32
C SER A 165 -3.04 17.12 -0.67
N LEU A 166 -3.65 16.08 -0.11
CA LEU A 166 -5.00 16.13 0.47
C LEU A 166 -5.02 16.31 1.99
N ALA A 167 -4.06 15.72 2.68
CA ALA A 167 -4.02 15.68 4.14
C ALA A 167 -2.76 16.32 4.74
N GLY A 168 -1.83 16.83 3.93
CA GLY A 168 -0.54 17.29 4.41
C GLY A 168 -0.01 18.55 3.74
N ASP A 169 1.28 18.50 3.41
CA ASP A 169 2.03 19.56 2.75
C ASP A 169 1.89 19.46 1.23
N LYS A 170 1.13 20.39 0.63
CA LYS A 170 0.90 20.43 -0.81
C LYS A 170 2.18 20.65 -1.62
N GLN A 171 3.18 21.35 -1.07
CA GLN A 171 4.47 21.52 -1.74
C GLN A 171 5.22 20.19 -1.79
N ARG A 172 5.26 19.46 -0.68
CA ARG A 172 5.81 18.11 -0.62
C ARG A 172 5.05 17.15 -1.55
N GLY A 173 3.72 17.24 -1.58
CA GLY A 173 2.90 16.47 -2.53
C GLY A 173 3.33 16.69 -3.98
N LEU A 174 3.61 17.92 -4.39
CA LEU A 174 4.10 18.24 -5.74
C LEU A 174 5.49 17.63 -6.00
N VAL A 175 6.41 17.72 -5.05
CA VAL A 175 7.76 17.11 -5.15
C VAL A 175 7.64 15.60 -5.33
N LEU A 176 6.80 14.93 -4.55
CA LEU A 176 6.58 13.48 -4.66
C LEU A 176 5.92 13.08 -6.00
N ALA A 177 5.01 13.91 -6.54
CA ALA A 177 4.45 13.69 -7.87
C ALA A 177 5.52 13.76 -8.95
N GLY A 178 6.40 14.77 -8.89
CA GLY A 178 7.55 14.89 -9.78
C GLY A 178 8.49 13.67 -9.67
N ARG A 179 8.77 13.21 -8.45
CA ARG A 179 9.56 11.99 -8.21
C ARG A 179 8.90 10.75 -8.83
N ALA A 180 7.60 10.56 -8.68
CA ALA A 180 6.90 9.42 -9.29
C ALA A 180 7.05 9.39 -10.82
N ILE A 181 6.96 10.55 -11.47
CA ILE A 181 7.17 10.69 -12.91
C ILE A 181 8.64 10.37 -13.27
N GLN A 182 9.59 10.93 -12.53
CA GLN A 182 11.03 10.67 -12.74
C GLN A 182 11.36 9.18 -12.61
N LEU A 183 10.86 8.51 -11.56
CA LEU A 183 11.03 7.08 -11.34
C LEU A 183 10.43 6.25 -12.48
N ALA A 184 9.24 6.64 -12.99
CA ALA A 184 8.63 5.99 -14.14
C ALA A 184 9.53 6.04 -15.39
N TRP A 185 10.18 7.18 -15.65
CA TRP A 185 11.14 7.32 -16.76
C TRP A 185 12.45 6.55 -16.54
N GLN A 186 12.95 6.45 -15.31
CA GLN A 186 14.14 5.67 -14.96
C GLN A 186 13.91 4.17 -15.11
N SER A 187 12.79 3.66 -14.58
CA SER A 187 12.40 2.25 -14.70
C SER A 187 12.31 1.80 -16.16
N GLU A 188 11.95 2.70 -17.05
CA GLU A 188 11.87 2.45 -18.48
C GLU A 188 13.21 2.13 -19.13
N ARG A 189 14.29 2.80 -18.72
CA ARG A 189 15.64 2.57 -19.23
C ARG A 189 16.20 1.21 -18.79
N ASP A 190 15.81 0.75 -17.59
CA ASP A 190 16.31 -0.49 -17.00
C ASP A 190 15.54 -1.73 -17.48
N GLN A 191 14.26 -1.59 -17.83
CA GLN A 191 13.39 -2.68 -18.29
C GLN A 191 13.52 -3.03 -19.78
N GLN A 192 14.23 -2.24 -20.59
CA GLN A 192 14.38 -2.50 -22.03
C GLN A 192 15.11 -3.82 -22.35
N LYS A 193 15.58 -4.54 -21.35
CA LYS A 193 16.41 -5.76 -21.50
C LYS A 193 15.61 -7.07 -21.62
N GLY A 194 14.28 -7.08 -21.63
CA GLY A 194 13.55 -8.35 -21.69
C GLY A 194 12.03 -8.35 -21.91
N LEU A 195 11.38 -7.20 -22.04
CA LEU A 195 9.91 -7.14 -22.20
C LEU A 195 9.49 -6.91 -23.65
N THR A 196 8.33 -7.47 -24.05
CA THR A 196 7.73 -7.18 -25.36
C THR A 196 7.27 -5.71 -25.43
N GLY A 197 7.27 -5.12 -26.63
CA GLY A 197 6.90 -3.71 -26.81
C GLY A 197 5.50 -3.35 -26.29
N ARG A 198 4.56 -4.31 -26.28
CA ARG A 198 3.19 -4.12 -25.72
C ARG A 198 3.19 -4.03 -24.19
N ASP A 199 3.97 -4.84 -23.51
CA ASP A 199 4.01 -4.86 -22.04
C ASP A 199 4.72 -3.64 -21.49
N ILE A 200 5.78 -3.19 -22.18
CA ILE A 200 6.45 -1.93 -21.90
C ILE A 200 5.45 -0.76 -22.05
N LEU A 201 4.71 -0.70 -23.14
CA LEU A 201 3.75 0.37 -23.38
C LEU A 201 2.64 0.40 -22.31
N ARG A 202 2.11 -0.77 -21.92
CA ARG A 202 1.10 -0.88 -20.84
C ARG A 202 1.64 -0.43 -19.48
N ALA A 203 2.85 -0.83 -19.12
CA ALA A 203 3.49 -0.41 -17.87
C ALA A 203 3.73 1.10 -17.86
N ARG A 204 4.22 1.67 -18.96
CA ARG A 204 4.42 3.10 -19.19
C ARG A 204 3.13 3.89 -19.03
N THR A 205 2.08 3.47 -19.72
CA THR A 205 0.78 4.13 -19.67
C THR A 205 0.22 4.14 -18.25
N ARG A 206 0.31 3.03 -17.52
CA ARG A 206 -0.15 2.95 -16.13
C ARG A 206 0.66 3.85 -15.19
N ALA A 207 1.97 3.85 -15.31
CA ALA A 207 2.85 4.70 -14.49
C ALA A 207 2.62 6.20 -14.77
N ALA A 208 2.54 6.58 -16.04
CA ALA A 208 2.25 7.94 -16.46
C ALA A 208 0.87 8.40 -15.98
N LEU A 209 -0.17 7.57 -16.13
CA LEU A 209 -1.52 7.88 -15.64
C LEU A 209 -1.56 8.10 -14.13
N ARG A 210 -0.83 7.29 -13.34
CA ARG A 210 -0.75 7.49 -11.89
C ARG A 210 0.00 8.77 -11.52
N GLY A 211 1.12 9.05 -12.16
CA GLY A 211 1.85 10.31 -11.97
C GLY A 211 1.01 11.53 -12.33
N MET A 212 0.30 11.49 -13.46
CA MET A 212 -0.61 12.56 -13.88
C MET A 212 -1.80 12.72 -12.91
N ALA A 213 -2.36 11.60 -12.41
CA ALA A 213 -3.40 11.66 -11.39
C ALA A 213 -2.89 12.33 -10.10
N ALA A 214 -1.67 12.03 -9.67
CA ALA A 214 -1.07 12.68 -8.50
C ALA A 214 -0.86 14.19 -8.71
N VAL A 215 -0.41 14.61 -9.89
CA VAL A 215 -0.30 16.03 -10.26
C VAL A 215 -1.69 16.69 -10.28
N ALA A 216 -2.69 16.03 -10.87
CA ALA A 216 -4.06 16.55 -10.94
C ALA A 216 -4.69 16.71 -9.54
N VAL A 217 -4.48 15.73 -8.66
CA VAL A 217 -4.92 15.81 -7.25
C VAL A 217 -4.24 16.98 -6.55
N ASN A 218 -2.93 17.17 -6.73
CA ASN A 218 -2.21 18.29 -6.14
C ASN A 218 -2.72 19.64 -6.66
N ALA A 219 -2.87 19.79 -7.97
CA ALA A 219 -3.38 21.01 -8.58
C ALA A 219 -4.79 21.32 -8.08
N ALA A 220 -5.71 20.35 -8.14
CA ALA A 220 -7.09 20.52 -7.70
C ALA A 220 -7.21 20.79 -6.19
N SER A 221 -6.34 20.24 -5.36
CA SER A 221 -6.34 20.46 -3.90
C SER A 221 -5.97 21.90 -3.50
N ARG A 222 -5.33 22.66 -4.41
CA ARG A 222 -4.95 24.07 -4.17
C ARG A 222 -6.13 25.03 -4.30
N PHE A 223 -7.14 24.65 -5.05
CA PHE A 223 -8.31 25.47 -5.30
C PHE A 223 -9.51 24.92 -4.54
N GLY A 224 -10.07 25.68 -3.61
CA GLY A 224 -11.15 25.23 -2.71
C GLY A 224 -12.37 24.64 -3.45
N ALA A 225 -12.78 25.23 -4.57
CA ALA A 225 -13.91 24.75 -5.38
C ALA A 225 -13.69 23.40 -6.07
N THR A 226 -12.43 22.98 -6.24
CA THR A 226 -12.05 21.72 -6.91
C THR A 226 -11.57 20.63 -5.95
N ARG A 227 -11.57 20.90 -4.63
CA ARG A 227 -11.14 19.94 -3.61
C ARG A 227 -11.93 18.63 -3.70
N GLY A 228 -13.24 18.69 -3.84
CA GLY A 228 -14.09 17.50 -4.02
C GLY A 228 -13.75 16.68 -5.26
N MET A 229 -13.26 17.31 -6.32
CA MET A 229 -12.76 16.62 -7.52
C MET A 229 -11.43 15.92 -7.21
N ALA A 230 -10.51 16.58 -6.51
CA ALA A 230 -9.24 15.98 -6.08
C ALA A 230 -9.48 14.72 -5.23
N GLU A 231 -10.41 14.79 -4.28
CA GLU A 231 -10.80 13.67 -3.42
C GLU A 231 -11.37 12.49 -4.22
N LYS A 232 -12.25 12.76 -5.19
CA LYS A 232 -12.81 11.72 -6.09
C LYS A 232 -11.73 11.05 -6.96
N ILE A 233 -10.77 11.80 -7.47
CA ILE A 233 -9.65 11.25 -8.25
C ILE A 233 -8.79 10.38 -7.33
N ALA A 234 -8.45 10.86 -6.14
CA ALA A 234 -7.63 10.12 -5.18
C ALA A 234 -8.31 8.79 -4.79
N LEU A 235 -9.59 8.80 -4.43
CA LEU A 235 -10.34 7.59 -4.05
C LEU A 235 -10.39 6.52 -5.16
N LYS A 236 -10.38 6.94 -6.43
CA LYS A 236 -10.33 6.00 -7.56
C LYS A 236 -8.94 5.46 -7.87
N THR A 237 -7.90 6.17 -7.43
CA THR A 237 -6.50 5.87 -7.80
C THR A 237 -5.75 5.15 -6.69
N LEU A 238 -6.08 5.42 -5.43
CA LEU A 238 -5.54 4.78 -4.23
C LEU A 238 -6.10 3.37 -4.07
#